data_308a9baf2310011ada3d448510e1a085
#
_entry.id   308a9baf2310011ada3d448510e1a085
#
_cell.length_a   1.000
_cell.length_b   1.000
_cell.length_c   1.000
_cell.angle_alpha   90.00
_cell.angle_beta   90.00
_cell.angle_gamma   90.00
#
_symmetry.space_group_name_H-M   'P 1'
#
loop_
_entity.id
_entity.type
_entity.pdbx_description
1 polymer ?
#
loop_
_entity_poly.entity_id
_entity_poly.type
_entity_poly.pdbx_seq_one_letter_code
_entity_poly.pdbx_strand_id
1 'polypeptide(L)'
;PRNARHKPVFAVWLGEEASATEALAQVHIPNYRSEADAIRGFMHLVRHGEAQAALMETPPSLPEDFAVDAVAAQALVAHVLAQGRRWLDPVETTQLFAAYGIPITPVVVARDAEEAGRAAAPLLAGGNAVAVKIFSQDIAHKSDVDGVRLNLVSEHAVREAAQAILRR
;
A
#
# COMPACT_ATOMS: atom_id res chain seq x y z
N PRO A 1 34.25 11.88 -32.31
CA PRO A 1 33.82 11.55 -30.97
C PRO A 1 32.95 10.28 -30.94
N ARG A 2 33.60 9.11 -30.99
CA ARG A 2 32.95 7.80 -30.96
C ARG A 2 32.22 7.50 -29.65
N ASN A 3 32.50 8.26 -28.58
CA ASN A 3 31.90 8.05 -27.26
C ASN A 3 30.57 8.80 -27.03
N ALA A 4 30.11 9.64 -27.95
CA ALA A 4 28.85 10.38 -27.79
C ALA A 4 27.60 9.54 -28.20
N ARG A 5 27.80 8.39 -28.86
CA ARG A 5 26.69 7.56 -29.38
C ARG A 5 25.80 6.91 -28.28
N HIS A 6 26.22 6.94 -27.04
CA HIS A 6 25.47 6.33 -25.93
C HIS A 6 24.90 7.34 -24.92
N LYS A 7 25.13 8.64 -25.15
CA LYS A 7 24.59 9.68 -24.25
C LYS A 7 23.41 10.36 -24.94
N PRO A 8 22.22 10.37 -24.32
CA PRO A 8 21.09 11.12 -24.86
C PRO A 8 21.42 12.62 -24.85
N VAL A 9 21.08 13.29 -25.93
CA VAL A 9 21.24 14.74 -26.09
C VAL A 9 19.85 15.34 -26.24
N PHE A 10 19.57 16.38 -25.48
CA PHE A 10 18.34 17.18 -25.54
C PHE A 10 18.73 18.61 -25.86
N ALA A 11 18.05 19.24 -26.80
CA ALA A 11 18.30 20.60 -27.19
C ALA A 11 17.18 21.52 -26.69
N VAL A 12 17.58 22.72 -26.30
CA VAL A 12 16.66 23.85 -26.11
C VAL A 12 17.16 24.96 -27.01
N TRP A 13 16.38 25.32 -28.01
CA TRP A 13 16.68 26.40 -28.92
C TRP A 13 15.90 27.65 -28.54
N LEU A 14 16.58 28.71 -28.18
CA LEU A 14 15.96 29.94 -27.69
C LEU A 14 15.71 30.99 -28.81
N GLY A 15 15.88 30.63 -30.08
CA GLY A 15 15.63 31.48 -31.25
C GLY A 15 14.36 31.11 -32.01
N GLU A 16 13.87 32.02 -32.85
CA GLU A 16 12.70 31.82 -33.68
C GLU A 16 13.00 31.12 -35.04
N GLU A 17 14.23 30.71 -35.29
CA GLU A 17 14.64 30.10 -36.56
C GLU A 17 14.11 28.69 -36.71
N ALA A 18 13.16 28.51 -37.61
CA ALA A 18 12.62 27.18 -38.00
C ALA A 18 13.71 26.23 -38.50
N SER A 19 14.76 26.78 -39.16
CA SER A 19 15.90 26.03 -39.70
C SER A 19 16.68 25.26 -38.63
N ALA A 20 16.81 25.80 -37.42
CA ALA A 20 17.51 25.13 -36.33
C ALA A 20 16.71 23.90 -35.78
N THR A 21 15.40 24.04 -35.70
CA THR A 21 14.52 22.94 -35.29
C THR A 21 14.55 21.80 -36.31
N GLU A 22 14.52 22.14 -37.59
CA GLU A 22 14.62 21.15 -38.67
C GLU A 22 15.98 20.45 -38.70
N ALA A 23 17.09 21.19 -38.50
CA ALA A 23 18.40 20.59 -38.43
C ALA A 23 18.58 19.63 -37.27
N LEU A 24 18.01 19.96 -36.08
CA LEU A 24 18.03 19.07 -34.92
C LEU A 24 17.17 17.82 -35.16
N ALA A 25 16.02 17.96 -35.83
CA ALA A 25 15.16 16.84 -36.18
C ALA A 25 15.84 15.85 -37.17
N GLN A 26 16.61 16.37 -38.15
CA GLN A 26 17.36 15.53 -39.10
C GLN A 26 18.40 14.64 -38.43
N VAL A 27 18.97 15.09 -37.32
CA VAL A 27 19.93 14.31 -36.51
C VAL A 27 19.31 13.60 -35.33
N HIS A 28 17.97 13.54 -35.28
CA HIS A 28 17.19 12.90 -34.21
C HIS A 28 17.49 13.44 -32.81
N ILE A 29 17.81 14.73 -32.70
CA ILE A 29 17.95 15.40 -31.39
C ILE A 29 16.61 16.07 -31.04
N PRO A 30 15.93 15.66 -29.96
CA PRO A 30 14.69 16.29 -29.52
C PRO A 30 14.94 17.73 -29.09
N ASN A 31 14.14 18.65 -29.64
CA ASN A 31 14.17 20.07 -29.30
C ASN A 31 12.98 20.45 -28.45
N TYR A 32 13.23 21.17 -27.35
CA TYR A 32 12.22 21.61 -26.41
C TYR A 32 12.11 23.13 -26.37
N ARG A 33 10.95 23.62 -25.97
CA ARG A 33 10.69 25.08 -25.90
C ARG A 33 11.28 25.72 -24.65
N SER A 34 11.59 24.94 -23.62
CA SER A 34 12.18 25.40 -22.38
C SER A 34 13.12 24.36 -21.79
N GLU A 35 14.04 24.81 -20.95
CA GLU A 35 14.96 23.96 -20.20
C GLU A 35 14.19 23.00 -19.28
N ALA A 36 13.08 23.48 -18.67
CA ALA A 36 12.24 22.67 -17.82
C ALA A 36 11.60 21.49 -18.59
N ASP A 37 11.22 21.71 -19.85
CA ASP A 37 10.68 20.64 -20.70
C ASP A 37 11.77 19.64 -21.11
N ALA A 38 12.97 20.11 -21.43
CA ALA A 38 14.10 19.27 -21.74
C ALA A 38 14.51 18.40 -20.54
N ILE A 39 14.54 18.97 -19.34
CA ILE A 39 14.81 18.25 -18.10
C ILE A 39 13.73 17.20 -17.85
N ARG A 40 12.44 17.53 -18.02
CA ARG A 40 11.35 16.55 -17.89
C ARG A 40 11.52 15.40 -18.89
N GLY A 41 11.83 15.71 -20.15
CA GLY A 41 12.11 14.69 -21.17
C GLY A 41 13.27 13.78 -20.78
N PHE A 42 14.36 14.34 -20.29
CA PHE A 42 15.49 13.57 -19.77
C PHE A 42 15.10 12.68 -18.58
N MET A 43 14.35 13.23 -17.62
CA MET A 43 13.89 12.46 -16.46
C MET A 43 12.94 11.31 -16.83
N HIS A 44 12.19 11.41 -17.92
CA HIS A 44 11.42 10.27 -18.44
C HIS A 44 12.32 9.13 -18.88
N LEU A 45 13.46 9.41 -19.55
CA LEU A 45 14.42 8.37 -19.91
C LEU A 45 15.07 7.73 -18.68
N VAL A 46 15.44 8.54 -17.67
CA VAL A 46 16.01 8.04 -16.42
C VAL A 46 15.03 7.08 -15.76
N ARG A 47 13.79 7.50 -15.53
CA ARG A 47 12.74 6.67 -14.91
C ARG A 47 12.43 5.41 -15.72
N HIS A 48 12.46 5.51 -17.05
CA HIS A 48 12.29 4.33 -17.90
C HIS A 48 13.43 3.32 -17.70
N GLY A 49 14.67 3.80 -17.64
CA GLY A 49 15.83 2.96 -17.36
C GLY A 49 15.77 2.30 -15.98
N GLU A 50 15.38 3.06 -14.96
CA GLU A 50 15.17 2.54 -13.60
C GLU A 50 14.06 1.48 -13.56
N ALA A 51 12.92 1.74 -14.22
CA ALA A 51 11.83 0.78 -14.31
C ALA A 51 12.24 -0.51 -15.05
N GLN A 52 13.01 -0.39 -16.14
CA GLN A 52 13.54 -1.55 -16.84
C GLN A 52 14.51 -2.34 -15.95
N ALA A 53 15.40 -1.66 -15.23
CA ALA A 53 16.32 -2.33 -14.31
C ALA A 53 15.55 -3.08 -13.21
N ALA A 54 14.53 -2.45 -12.62
CA ALA A 54 13.70 -3.08 -11.61
C ALA A 54 12.92 -4.31 -12.15
N LEU A 55 12.45 -4.27 -13.39
CA LEU A 55 11.78 -5.41 -14.03
C LEU A 55 12.73 -6.59 -14.31
N MET A 56 14.02 -6.31 -14.48
CA MET A 56 15.05 -7.33 -14.70
C MET A 56 15.68 -7.83 -13.39
N GLU A 57 15.33 -7.22 -12.27
CA GLU A 57 15.81 -7.67 -10.97
C GLU A 57 15.16 -9.01 -10.61
N THR A 58 15.99 -10.01 -10.41
CA THR A 58 15.51 -11.30 -9.92
C THR A 58 15.17 -11.17 -8.45
N PRO A 59 13.95 -11.54 -8.02
CA PRO A 59 13.61 -11.54 -6.62
C PRO A 59 14.67 -12.31 -5.81
N PRO A 60 15.04 -11.84 -4.62
CA PRO A 60 15.95 -12.59 -3.75
C PRO A 60 15.35 -13.96 -3.44
N SER A 61 16.20 -14.95 -3.25
CA SER A 61 15.78 -16.26 -2.75
C SER A 61 14.98 -16.08 -1.47
N LEU A 62 13.99 -16.93 -1.25
CA LEU A 62 13.28 -16.92 0.02
C LEU A 62 14.30 -17.04 1.17
N PRO A 63 14.20 -16.24 2.23
CA PRO A 63 15.05 -16.39 3.40
C PRO A 63 14.98 -17.83 3.91
N GLU A 64 16.11 -18.38 4.36
CA GLU A 64 16.17 -19.76 4.90
C GLU A 64 15.23 -19.93 6.11
N ASP A 65 14.97 -18.85 6.85
CA ASP A 65 14.09 -18.79 8.02
C ASP A 65 12.61 -18.54 7.66
N PHE A 66 12.25 -18.49 6.37
CA PHE A 66 10.88 -18.25 5.96
C PHE A 66 10.04 -19.52 6.09
N ALA A 67 9.48 -19.71 7.28
CA ALA A 67 8.56 -20.80 7.57
C ALA A 67 7.10 -20.39 7.28
N VAL A 68 6.47 -21.07 6.34
CA VAL A 68 5.06 -20.89 6.01
C VAL A 68 4.27 -22.07 6.55
N ASP A 69 3.24 -21.81 7.33
CA ASP A 69 2.25 -22.81 7.70
C ASP A 69 1.14 -22.89 6.64
N ALA A 70 1.49 -23.48 5.50
CA ALA A 70 0.56 -23.66 4.39
C ALA A 70 -0.65 -24.55 4.77
N VAL A 71 -0.46 -25.47 5.71
CA VAL A 71 -1.52 -26.38 6.15
C VAL A 71 -2.59 -25.61 6.91
N ALA A 72 -2.19 -24.78 7.89
CA ALA A 72 -3.13 -23.92 8.62
C ALA A 72 -3.83 -22.92 7.68
N ALA A 73 -3.10 -22.31 6.75
CA ALA A 73 -3.66 -21.39 5.76
C ALA A 73 -4.72 -22.06 4.88
N GLN A 74 -4.44 -23.24 4.35
CA GLN A 74 -5.39 -24.00 3.51
C GLN A 74 -6.61 -24.45 4.31
N ALA A 75 -6.42 -24.90 5.54
CA ALA A 75 -7.52 -25.31 6.41
C ALA A 75 -8.46 -24.13 6.71
N LEU A 76 -7.91 -22.96 7.00
CA LEU A 76 -8.70 -21.74 7.22
C LEU A 76 -9.53 -21.38 5.98
N VAL A 77 -8.90 -21.34 4.81
CA VAL A 77 -9.59 -21.01 3.56
C VAL A 77 -10.69 -22.04 3.26
N ALA A 78 -10.40 -23.33 3.41
CA ALA A 78 -11.37 -24.40 3.20
C ALA A 78 -12.58 -24.26 4.15
N HIS A 79 -12.34 -23.92 5.42
CA HIS A 79 -13.38 -23.69 6.41
C HIS A 79 -14.31 -22.54 6.01
N VAL A 80 -13.77 -21.41 5.58
CA VAL A 80 -14.54 -20.24 5.16
C VAL A 80 -15.38 -20.55 3.90
N LEU A 81 -14.80 -21.25 2.93
CA LEU A 81 -15.51 -21.66 1.72
C LEU A 81 -16.63 -22.66 2.01
N ALA A 82 -16.42 -23.59 2.95
CA ALA A 82 -17.46 -24.54 3.37
C ALA A 82 -18.68 -23.87 4.02
N GLN A 83 -18.49 -22.66 4.59
CA GLN A 83 -19.58 -21.82 5.10
C GLN A 83 -20.29 -21.01 3.99
N GLY A 84 -19.90 -21.15 2.72
CA GLY A 84 -20.44 -20.38 1.60
C GLY A 84 -19.95 -18.93 1.56
N ARG A 85 -18.98 -18.57 2.40
CA ARG A 85 -18.39 -17.23 2.43
C ARG A 85 -17.27 -17.08 1.40
N ARG A 86 -17.10 -15.86 0.89
CA ARG A 86 -16.06 -15.51 -0.09
C ARG A 86 -15.04 -14.52 0.48
N TRP A 87 -15.30 -14.01 1.68
CA TRP A 87 -14.47 -13.03 2.36
C TRP A 87 -14.06 -13.54 3.73
N LEU A 88 -12.80 -13.36 4.07
CA LEU A 88 -12.30 -13.56 5.42
C LEU A 88 -12.76 -12.40 6.31
N ASP A 89 -13.05 -12.69 7.54
CA ASP A 89 -13.21 -11.66 8.54
C ASP A 89 -11.84 -11.12 9.01
N PRO A 90 -11.79 -10.03 9.79
CA PRO A 90 -10.53 -9.46 10.26
C PRO A 90 -9.67 -10.40 11.10
N VAL A 91 -10.27 -11.30 11.89
CA VAL A 91 -9.55 -12.29 12.70
C VAL A 91 -8.94 -13.37 11.80
N GLU A 92 -9.75 -13.91 10.90
CA GLU A 92 -9.33 -14.90 9.90
C GLU A 92 -8.22 -14.33 9.00
N THR A 93 -8.33 -13.05 8.60
CA THR A 93 -7.28 -12.36 7.85
C THR A 93 -5.97 -12.29 8.64
N THR A 94 -6.05 -11.97 9.94
CA THR A 94 -4.87 -11.95 10.81
C THR A 94 -4.24 -13.33 10.93
N GLN A 95 -5.05 -14.38 11.08
CA GLN A 95 -4.57 -15.75 11.14
C GLN A 95 -3.92 -16.20 9.85
N LEU A 96 -4.52 -15.87 8.70
CA LEU A 96 -3.93 -16.18 7.39
C LEU A 96 -2.58 -15.52 7.21
N PHE A 97 -2.46 -14.24 7.51
CA PHE A 97 -1.19 -13.52 7.39
C PHE A 97 -0.13 -14.03 8.38
N ALA A 98 -0.54 -14.37 9.60
CA ALA A 98 0.35 -14.99 10.57
C ALA A 98 0.90 -16.34 10.08
N ALA A 99 0.08 -17.16 9.43
CA ALA A 99 0.50 -18.43 8.83
C ALA A 99 1.59 -18.24 7.75
N TYR A 100 1.61 -17.08 7.08
CA TYR A 100 2.65 -16.70 6.10
C TYR A 100 3.76 -15.84 6.69
N GLY A 101 3.82 -15.65 8.01
CA GLY A 101 4.83 -14.80 8.65
C GLY A 101 4.72 -13.31 8.28
N ILE A 102 3.59 -12.88 7.73
CA ILE A 102 3.37 -11.49 7.35
C ILE A 102 2.92 -10.70 8.59
N PRO A 103 3.69 -9.68 9.02
CA PRO A 103 3.32 -8.88 10.17
C PRO A 103 2.06 -8.06 9.88
N ILE A 104 1.09 -8.15 10.76
CA ILE A 104 -0.17 -7.42 10.68
C ILE A 104 -0.51 -6.82 12.05
N THR A 105 -1.19 -5.69 12.03
CA THR A 105 -1.71 -5.07 13.26
C THR A 105 -2.67 -6.03 13.97
N PRO A 106 -2.48 -6.28 15.27
CA PRO A 106 -3.36 -7.16 16.04
C PRO A 106 -4.81 -6.69 16.00
N VAL A 107 -5.74 -7.64 15.85
CA VAL A 107 -7.17 -7.41 15.87
C VAL A 107 -7.78 -8.24 16.99
N VAL A 108 -8.58 -7.60 17.83
CA VAL A 108 -9.35 -8.24 18.90
C VAL A 108 -10.82 -7.94 18.69
N VAL A 109 -11.67 -8.97 18.72
CA VAL A 109 -13.12 -8.83 18.65
C VAL A 109 -13.67 -8.65 20.06
N ALA A 110 -14.50 -7.64 20.24
CA ALA A 110 -15.24 -7.35 21.47
C ALA A 110 -16.75 -7.38 21.18
N ARG A 111 -17.53 -7.91 22.10
CA ARG A 111 -18.99 -8.06 21.98
C ARG A 111 -19.76 -6.84 22.48
N ASP A 112 -19.12 -6.09 23.36
CA ASP A 112 -19.71 -4.90 23.95
C ASP A 112 -18.64 -3.82 24.23
N ALA A 113 -19.08 -2.68 24.68
CA ALA A 113 -18.19 -1.52 24.94
C ALA A 113 -17.24 -1.76 26.12
N GLU A 114 -17.65 -2.52 27.12
CA GLU A 114 -16.81 -2.84 28.29
C GLU A 114 -15.71 -3.83 27.92
N GLU A 115 -16.05 -4.85 27.12
CA GLU A 115 -15.07 -5.77 26.58
C GLU A 115 -14.08 -5.07 25.65
N ALA A 116 -14.56 -4.14 24.79
CA ALA A 116 -13.72 -3.35 23.92
C ALA A 116 -12.71 -2.50 24.70
N GLY A 117 -13.15 -1.84 25.78
CA GLY A 117 -12.26 -1.08 26.66
C GLY A 117 -11.16 -1.97 27.26
N ARG A 118 -11.53 -3.11 27.84
CA ARG A 118 -10.55 -4.06 28.43
C ARG A 118 -9.58 -4.63 27.38
N ALA A 119 -10.09 -4.99 26.21
CA ALA A 119 -9.28 -5.53 25.12
C ALA A 119 -8.27 -4.51 24.56
N ALA A 120 -8.55 -3.21 24.71
CA ALA A 120 -7.66 -2.16 24.24
C ALA A 120 -6.43 -1.96 25.14
N ALA A 121 -6.48 -2.34 26.42
CA ALA A 121 -5.39 -2.11 27.36
C ALA A 121 -4.01 -2.59 26.86
N PRO A 122 -3.83 -3.85 26.42
CA PRO A 122 -2.56 -4.30 25.89
C PRO A 122 -2.17 -3.63 24.56
N LEU A 123 -3.14 -3.21 23.75
CA LEU A 123 -2.89 -2.55 22.47
C LEU A 123 -2.44 -1.10 22.65
N LEU A 124 -2.90 -0.45 23.71
CA LEU A 124 -2.53 0.92 24.10
C LEU A 124 -1.17 0.98 24.82
N ALA A 125 -0.64 -0.17 25.22
CA ALA A 125 0.66 -0.24 25.88
C ALA A 125 1.75 0.37 24.98
N GLY A 126 2.66 1.13 25.59
CA GLY A 126 3.72 1.82 24.85
C GLY A 126 3.31 3.12 24.14
N GLY A 127 2.12 3.65 24.44
CA GLY A 127 1.64 4.93 23.88
C GLY A 127 1.03 4.83 22.49
N ASN A 128 0.67 3.64 22.04
CA ASN A 128 -0.01 3.42 20.77
C ASN A 128 -1.44 3.94 20.80
N ALA A 129 -1.95 4.35 19.64
CA ALA A 129 -3.36 4.62 19.45
C ALA A 129 -4.05 3.41 18.80
N VAL A 130 -5.31 3.17 19.13
CA VAL A 130 -6.12 2.10 18.56
C VAL A 130 -7.27 2.64 17.72
N ALA A 131 -7.82 1.78 16.86
CA ALA A 131 -9.04 2.04 16.12
C ALA A 131 -10.13 1.05 16.56
N VAL A 132 -11.34 1.55 16.74
CA VAL A 132 -12.55 0.72 16.91
C VAL A 132 -13.33 0.74 15.61
N LYS A 133 -13.71 -0.45 15.16
CA LYS A 133 -14.48 -0.63 13.92
C LYS A 133 -15.64 -1.58 14.18
N ILE A 134 -16.80 -1.29 13.58
CA ILE A 134 -17.91 -2.22 13.61
C ILE A 134 -17.51 -3.55 12.98
N PHE A 135 -17.88 -4.65 13.62
CA PHE A 135 -17.69 -6.00 13.12
C PHE A 135 -19.05 -6.55 12.67
N SER A 136 -19.27 -6.54 11.35
CA SER A 136 -20.49 -7.07 10.73
C SER A 136 -20.14 -7.66 9.36
N GLN A 137 -20.78 -8.75 9.00
CA GLN A 137 -20.67 -9.36 7.68
C GLN A 137 -21.52 -8.62 6.63
N ASP A 138 -22.56 -7.90 7.08
CA ASP A 138 -23.51 -7.20 6.22
C ASP A 138 -23.02 -5.79 5.83
N ILE A 139 -22.01 -5.27 6.52
CA ILE A 139 -21.48 -3.91 6.31
C ILE A 139 -20.12 -4.00 5.63
N ALA A 140 -20.12 -3.82 4.30
CA ALA A 140 -18.89 -3.81 3.51
C ALA A 140 -18.06 -2.51 3.75
N HIS A 141 -18.72 -1.36 3.74
CA HIS A 141 -18.09 -0.04 3.91
C HIS A 141 -18.41 0.54 5.29
N LYS A 142 -17.56 0.21 6.26
CA LYS A 142 -17.76 0.58 7.68
C LYS A 142 -17.75 2.09 7.92
N SER A 143 -17.07 2.85 7.08
CA SER A 143 -17.01 4.31 7.16
C SER A 143 -18.32 4.97 6.78
N ASP A 144 -19.08 4.39 5.84
CA ASP A 144 -20.34 4.97 5.34
C ASP A 144 -21.45 4.94 6.40
N VAL A 145 -21.34 4.02 7.34
CA VAL A 145 -22.25 3.87 8.48
C VAL A 145 -21.68 4.48 9.75
N ASP A 146 -20.63 5.31 9.65
CA ASP A 146 -19.93 5.89 10.79
C ASP A 146 -19.44 4.84 11.80
N GLY A 147 -19.17 3.64 11.32
CA GLY A 147 -18.77 2.46 12.08
C GLY A 147 -17.28 2.36 12.38
N VAL A 148 -16.52 3.47 12.27
CA VAL A 148 -15.07 3.53 12.51
C VAL A 148 -14.73 4.72 13.41
N ARG A 149 -13.90 4.49 14.44
CA ARG A 149 -13.30 5.52 15.27
C ARG A 149 -11.79 5.29 15.33
N LEU A 150 -11.01 6.33 15.07
CA LEU A 150 -9.56 6.30 14.99
C LEU A 150 -8.92 7.09 16.11
N ASN A 151 -7.62 6.88 16.31
CA ASN A 151 -6.78 7.66 17.22
C ASN A 151 -7.25 7.64 18.69
N LEU A 152 -7.77 6.51 19.15
CA LEU A 152 -8.19 6.33 20.53
C LEU A 152 -6.98 5.97 21.38
N VAL A 153 -6.70 6.77 22.42
CA VAL A 153 -5.48 6.69 23.24
C VAL A 153 -5.74 6.24 24.68
N SER A 154 -6.98 5.89 25.01
CA SER A 154 -7.33 5.41 26.35
C SER A 154 -8.46 4.37 26.27
N GLU A 155 -8.52 3.48 27.30
CA GLU A 155 -9.62 2.51 27.44
C GLU A 155 -10.98 3.19 27.52
N HIS A 156 -11.05 4.33 28.18
CA HIS A 156 -12.29 5.12 28.29
C HIS A 156 -12.76 5.58 26.91
N ALA A 157 -11.87 6.19 26.11
CA ALA A 157 -12.19 6.63 24.75
C ALA A 157 -12.62 5.46 23.85
N VAL A 158 -11.99 4.30 24.01
CA VAL A 158 -12.37 3.06 23.28
C VAL A 158 -13.77 2.62 23.67
N ARG A 159 -14.10 2.63 24.97
CA ARG A 159 -15.41 2.24 25.48
C ARG A 159 -16.50 3.17 24.96
N GLU A 160 -16.28 4.48 25.03
CA GLU A 160 -17.23 5.47 24.49
C GLU A 160 -17.42 5.32 22.97
N ALA A 161 -16.34 5.13 22.23
CA ALA A 161 -16.38 4.91 20.79
C ALA A 161 -17.16 3.64 20.41
N ALA A 162 -16.92 2.53 21.11
CA ALA A 162 -17.63 1.27 20.91
C ALA A 162 -19.13 1.43 21.23
N GLN A 163 -19.46 2.10 22.35
CA GLN A 163 -20.84 2.37 22.72
C GLN A 163 -21.57 3.24 21.67
N ALA A 164 -20.89 4.24 21.12
CA ALA A 164 -21.45 5.10 20.09
C ALA A 164 -21.73 4.33 18.78
N ILE A 165 -20.86 3.41 18.41
CA ILE A 165 -21.03 2.55 17.23
C ILE A 165 -22.19 1.56 17.43
N LEU A 166 -22.33 0.95 18.61
CA LEU A 166 -23.35 -0.06 18.91
C LEU A 166 -24.78 0.50 19.09
N ARG A 167 -24.93 1.82 19.31
CA ARG A 167 -26.25 2.48 19.45
C ARG A 167 -26.90 2.83 18.10
N ARG A 168 -26.23 2.60 17.00
CA ARG A 168 -26.71 2.89 15.63
C ARG A 168 -27.27 1.67 14.93
#